data_d0b54a167475dd25ee3463931c036086
#
_entry.id   d0b54a167475dd25ee3463931c036086
#
_cell.length_a   1.000
_cell.length_b   1.000
_cell.length_c   1.000
_cell.angle_alpha   90.00
_cell.angle_beta   90.00
_cell.angle_gamma   90.00
#
_symmetry.space_group_name_H-M   'P 1'
#
loop_
_entity.id
_entity.type
_entity.pdbx_description
1 polymer ?
#
loop_
_entity_poly.entity_id
_entity_poly.type
_entity_poly.pdbx_seq_one_letter_code
_entity_poly.pdbx_strand_id
1 'polypeptide(L)'
;IRKLNDNIYLTQRQINKIQARVDTLTAHYARLVRSAYKNRDARVWYMYMLASDNLGQAFRRFGYFKNLSNQMKNEAQEIRAVKEELELERVRLGELKKEAEVVKAERVKELDELKKDEAKVDKVVKQLNKDKKKYQNQLASKKKEVDALNREIERIVAAAVKASSGKSGSNKTVVDTRLD
;
A
#
# COMPACT_ATOMS: atom_id res chain seq x y z
N ILE A 1 0.57 1.14 -0.14
CA ILE A 1 -0.41 2.22 -0.17
C ILE A 1 -0.55 2.91 1.18
N ARG A 2 -0.80 2.22 2.33
CA ARG A 2 -0.93 2.88 3.65
C ARG A 2 0.28 3.73 3.98
N LYS A 3 1.50 3.16 3.95
CA LYS A 3 2.74 3.91 4.21
C LYS A 3 2.90 5.13 3.30
N LEU A 4 2.51 5.03 2.04
CA LEU A 4 2.61 6.12 1.08
C LEU A 4 1.61 7.24 1.39
N ASN A 5 0.38 6.89 1.78
CA ASN A 5 -0.61 7.85 2.24
C ASN A 5 -0.19 8.54 3.54
N ASP A 6 0.42 7.80 4.48
CA ASP A 6 0.96 8.35 5.72
C ASP A 6 2.10 9.34 5.43
N ASN A 7 3.00 9.02 4.49
CA ASN A 7 4.05 9.94 4.07
C ASN A 7 3.49 11.20 3.40
N ILE A 8 2.50 11.07 2.54
CA ILE A 8 1.80 12.21 1.92
C ILE A 8 1.18 13.11 3.00
N TYR A 9 0.51 12.53 3.97
CA TYR A 9 -0.09 13.26 5.08
C TYR A 9 0.95 14.00 5.93
N LEU A 10 2.04 13.32 6.30
CA LEU A 10 3.12 13.91 7.09
C LEU A 10 3.82 15.06 6.33
N THR A 11 4.12 14.87 5.05
CA THR A 11 4.73 15.89 4.20
C THR A 11 3.79 17.09 4.05
N GLN A 12 2.49 16.87 3.85
CA GLN A 12 1.51 17.97 3.80
C GLN A 12 1.44 18.74 5.12
N ARG A 13 1.48 18.05 6.25
CA ARG A 13 1.51 18.69 7.57
C ARG A 13 2.78 19.51 7.77
N GLN A 14 3.92 19.04 7.27
CA GLN A 14 5.20 19.75 7.31
C GLN A 14 5.14 21.02 6.46
N ILE A 15 4.64 20.92 5.24
CA ILE A 15 4.40 22.08 4.36
C ILE A 15 3.56 23.14 5.05
N ASN A 16 2.47 22.75 5.70
CA ASN A 16 1.61 23.69 6.42
C ASN A 16 2.35 24.40 7.56
N LYS A 17 3.23 23.70 8.29
CA LYS A 17 4.07 24.31 9.34
C LYS A 17 5.09 25.28 8.74
N ILE A 18 5.78 24.92 7.67
CA ILE A 18 6.76 25.76 7.01
C ILE A 18 6.06 27.01 6.43
N GLN A 19 4.88 26.85 5.82
CA GLN A 19 4.09 27.96 5.31
C GLN A 19 3.72 28.96 6.43
N ALA A 20 3.23 28.47 7.57
CA ALA A 20 2.91 29.31 8.72
C ALA A 20 4.15 30.05 9.25
N ARG A 21 5.34 29.41 9.21
CA ARG A 21 6.61 30.06 9.56
C ARG A 21 6.96 31.15 8.57
N VAL A 22 6.83 30.92 7.25
CA VAL A 22 7.04 31.93 6.20
C VAL A 22 6.12 33.14 6.44
N ASP A 23 4.84 32.90 6.71
CA ASP A 23 3.85 33.95 6.93
C ASP A 23 4.20 34.79 8.17
N THR A 24 4.60 34.13 9.26
CA THR A 24 5.02 34.80 10.50
C THR A 24 6.26 35.66 10.28
N LEU A 25 7.31 35.10 9.66
CA LEU A 25 8.55 35.81 9.35
C LEU A 25 8.30 36.98 8.40
N THR A 26 7.47 36.79 7.38
CA THR A 26 7.11 37.84 6.42
C THR A 26 6.34 38.99 7.10
N ALA A 27 5.40 38.67 7.99
CA ALA A 27 4.66 39.65 8.75
C ALA A 27 5.56 40.43 9.73
N HIS A 28 6.53 39.75 10.36
CA HIS A 28 7.51 40.37 11.23
C HIS A 28 8.45 41.30 10.43
N TYR A 29 9.00 40.81 9.33
CA TYR A 29 9.85 41.60 8.43
C TYR A 29 9.10 42.83 7.89
N ALA A 30 7.84 42.68 7.48
CA ALA A 30 7.03 43.82 7.02
C ALA A 30 6.85 44.90 8.10
N ARG A 31 6.73 44.52 9.38
CA ARG A 31 6.70 45.45 10.50
C ARG A 31 8.02 46.20 10.68
N LEU A 32 9.14 45.47 10.59
CA LEU A 32 10.49 46.06 10.65
C LEU A 32 10.71 47.05 9.52
N VAL A 33 10.38 46.67 8.27
CA VAL A 33 10.49 47.54 7.09
C VAL A 33 9.64 48.80 7.24
N ARG A 34 8.37 48.68 7.69
CA ARG A 34 7.51 49.84 7.91
C ARG A 34 8.08 50.78 8.97
N SER A 35 8.66 50.24 10.05
CA SER A 35 9.30 51.02 11.08
C SER A 35 10.53 51.79 10.54
N ALA A 36 11.37 51.04 9.78
CA ALA A 36 12.53 51.67 9.13
C ALA A 36 12.12 52.70 8.06
N TYR A 37 11.05 52.46 7.30
CA TYR A 37 10.55 53.36 6.26
C TYR A 37 9.99 54.66 6.81
N LYS A 38 9.32 54.65 7.98
CA LYS A 38 8.86 55.89 8.64
C LYS A 38 10.00 56.85 8.95
N ASN A 39 11.22 56.32 9.12
CA ASN A 39 12.43 57.07 9.43
C ASN A 39 13.37 57.18 8.20
N ARG A 40 12.85 56.99 6.97
CA ARG A 40 13.64 56.90 5.75
C ARG A 40 14.27 58.19 5.25
N ASP A 41 13.79 59.36 5.73
CA ASP A 41 14.38 60.60 5.30
C ASP A 41 15.83 60.68 5.81
N ALA A 42 16.77 60.52 4.84
CA ALA A 42 18.20 60.61 5.16
C ALA A 42 18.55 61.87 5.92
N ARG A 43 17.82 62.97 5.64
CA ARG A 43 17.97 64.22 6.37
C ARG A 43 17.58 64.07 7.85
N VAL A 44 16.47 63.41 8.13
CA VAL A 44 16.03 63.14 9.53
C VAL A 44 17.04 62.22 10.24
N TRP A 45 17.61 61.30 9.55
CA TRP A 45 18.65 60.39 10.05
C TRP A 45 19.95 61.15 10.40
N TYR A 46 20.44 61.97 9.46
CA TYR A 46 21.60 62.84 9.74
C TYR A 46 21.31 63.83 10.87
N MET A 47 20.13 64.45 10.88
CA MET A 47 19.71 65.32 11.95
C MET A 47 19.63 64.59 13.31
N TYR A 48 19.12 63.35 13.32
CA TYR A 48 19.07 62.53 14.54
C TYR A 48 20.44 62.16 15.08
N MET A 49 21.41 61.93 14.20
CA MET A 49 22.81 61.72 14.61
C MET A 49 23.50 63.03 15.08
N LEU A 50 23.30 64.09 14.34
CA LEU A 50 23.89 65.40 14.64
C LEU A 50 23.26 66.08 15.87
N ALA A 51 22.01 65.79 16.15
CA ALA A 51 21.28 66.29 17.37
C ALA A 51 21.65 65.46 18.64
N SER A 52 22.77 64.81 18.66
CA SER A 52 23.29 64.09 19.83
C SER A 52 24.11 65.12 20.69
N ASP A 53 23.89 65.07 21.99
CA ASP A 53 24.55 65.99 22.95
C ASP A 53 26.06 65.71 23.09
N ASN A 54 26.51 64.54 22.71
CA ASN A 54 27.93 64.18 22.71
C ASN A 54 28.24 63.01 21.69
N LEU A 55 29.50 62.89 21.34
CA LEU A 55 30.01 61.84 20.39
C LEU A 55 29.67 60.44 20.83
N GLY A 56 29.66 60.13 22.12
CA GLY A 56 29.28 58.78 22.62
C GLY A 56 27.83 58.42 22.36
N GLN A 57 26.92 59.42 22.41
CA GLN A 57 25.51 59.21 22.06
C GLN A 57 25.31 59.00 20.54
N ALA A 58 26.04 59.75 19.72
CA ALA A 58 26.04 59.55 18.26
C ALA A 58 26.51 58.18 17.90
N PHE A 59 27.55 57.68 18.56
CA PHE A 59 28.08 56.31 18.31
C PHE A 59 27.08 55.21 18.71
N ARG A 60 26.36 55.37 19.84
CA ARG A 60 25.30 54.43 20.25
C ARG A 60 24.13 54.43 19.25
N ARG A 61 23.73 55.56 18.75
CA ARG A 61 22.67 55.69 17.74
C ARG A 61 23.06 55.02 16.40
N PHE A 62 24.32 55.19 15.98
CA PHE A 62 24.87 54.50 14.82
C PHE A 62 24.91 52.98 15.00
N GLY A 63 25.35 52.53 16.16
CA GLY A 63 25.35 51.07 16.52
C GLY A 63 23.95 50.48 16.45
N TYR A 64 22.96 51.19 16.96
CA TYR A 64 21.56 50.73 16.89
C TYR A 64 21.07 50.59 15.45
N PHE A 65 21.37 51.55 14.58
CA PHE A 65 21.01 51.47 13.16
C PHE A 65 21.70 50.36 12.43
N LYS A 66 22.99 50.18 12.68
CA LYS A 66 23.76 49.05 12.09
C LYS A 66 23.18 47.72 12.51
N ASN A 67 22.80 47.58 13.78
CA ASN A 67 22.14 46.35 14.26
C ASN A 67 20.79 46.12 13.62
N LEU A 68 19.95 47.16 13.48
CA LEU A 68 18.65 47.08 12.81
C LEU A 68 18.83 46.64 11.33
N SER A 69 19.78 47.25 10.61
CA SER A 69 20.08 46.91 9.23
C SER A 69 20.55 45.43 9.09
N ASN A 70 21.42 45.00 10.00
CA ASN A 70 21.88 43.60 10.01
C ASN A 70 20.73 42.65 10.34
N GLN A 71 19.85 42.98 11.28
CA GLN A 71 18.68 42.18 11.60
C GLN A 71 17.74 42.03 10.39
N MET A 72 17.44 43.13 9.70
CA MET A 72 16.62 43.12 8.48
C MET A 72 17.24 42.22 7.39
N LYS A 73 18.57 42.31 7.21
CA LYS A 73 19.31 41.46 6.26
C LYS A 73 19.21 40.01 6.64
N ASN A 74 19.41 39.65 7.88
CA ASN A 74 19.36 38.27 8.38
C ASN A 74 17.93 37.67 8.23
N GLU A 75 16.90 38.46 8.63
CA GLU A 75 15.50 38.01 8.45
C GLU A 75 15.12 37.81 6.98
N ALA A 76 15.59 38.69 6.08
CA ALA A 76 15.36 38.55 4.65
C ALA A 76 16.02 37.27 4.11
N GLN A 77 17.22 36.95 4.58
CA GLN A 77 17.92 35.70 4.24
C GLN A 77 17.19 34.47 4.79
N GLU A 78 16.72 34.54 6.05
CA GLU A 78 15.94 33.44 6.66
C GLU A 78 14.63 33.20 5.88
N ILE A 79 13.91 34.26 5.49
CA ILE A 79 12.69 34.14 4.69
C ILE A 79 12.99 33.43 3.35
N ARG A 80 14.10 33.78 2.69
CA ARG A 80 14.52 33.13 1.44
C ARG A 80 14.80 31.65 1.65
N ALA A 81 15.59 31.30 2.66
CA ALA A 81 15.93 29.91 2.97
C ALA A 81 14.67 29.06 3.28
N VAL A 82 13.76 29.60 4.12
CA VAL A 82 12.52 28.88 4.47
C VAL A 82 11.56 28.77 3.27
N LYS A 83 11.57 29.75 2.35
CA LYS A 83 10.81 29.63 1.08
C LYS A 83 11.38 28.56 0.15
N GLU A 84 12.70 28.46 0.05
CA GLU A 84 13.37 27.41 -0.72
C GLU A 84 13.04 26.02 -0.13
N GLU A 85 13.11 25.88 1.20
CA GLU A 85 12.69 24.66 1.90
C GLU A 85 11.22 24.30 1.57
N LEU A 86 10.33 25.28 1.58
CA LEU A 86 8.92 25.10 1.24
C LEU A 86 8.72 24.56 -0.19
N GLU A 87 9.44 25.12 -1.15
CA GLU A 87 9.33 24.68 -2.54
C GLU A 87 9.88 23.27 -2.73
N LEU A 88 10.98 22.90 -2.07
CA LEU A 88 11.51 21.52 -2.08
C LEU A 88 10.48 20.51 -1.52
N GLU A 89 9.85 20.83 -0.38
CA GLU A 89 8.82 19.95 0.20
C GLU A 89 7.57 19.87 -0.67
N ARG A 90 7.20 20.94 -1.38
CA ARG A 90 6.09 20.91 -2.36
C ARG A 90 6.40 20.00 -3.57
N VAL A 91 7.61 20.08 -4.10
CA VAL A 91 8.07 19.19 -5.18
C VAL A 91 8.02 17.72 -4.70
N ARG A 92 8.57 17.46 -3.53
CA ARG A 92 8.54 16.12 -2.92
C ARG A 92 7.12 15.58 -2.74
N LEU A 93 6.20 16.41 -2.27
CA LEU A 93 4.79 16.03 -2.16
C LEU A 93 4.19 15.71 -3.53
N GLY A 94 4.55 16.46 -4.56
CA GLY A 94 4.13 16.20 -5.94
C GLY A 94 4.60 14.83 -6.45
N GLU A 95 5.84 14.47 -6.17
CA GLU A 95 6.42 13.16 -6.52
C GLU A 95 5.72 12.01 -5.78
N LEU A 96 5.52 12.14 -4.46
CA LEU A 96 4.80 11.15 -3.67
C LEU A 96 3.35 10.93 -4.16
N LYS A 97 2.67 11.99 -4.56
CA LYS A 97 1.33 11.89 -5.15
C LYS A 97 1.33 11.16 -6.48
N LYS A 98 2.29 11.44 -7.36
CA LYS A 98 2.44 10.72 -8.64
C LYS A 98 2.72 9.24 -8.41
N GLU A 99 3.63 8.91 -7.49
CA GLU A 99 3.92 7.53 -7.11
C GLU A 99 2.66 6.82 -6.57
N ALA A 100 1.87 7.50 -5.72
CA ALA A 100 0.63 6.96 -5.19
C ALA A 100 -0.41 6.64 -6.30
N GLU A 101 -0.51 7.49 -7.32
CA GLU A 101 -1.39 7.26 -8.46
C GLU A 101 -0.93 6.05 -9.32
N VAL A 102 0.36 5.91 -9.56
CA VAL A 102 0.91 4.75 -10.27
C VAL A 102 0.61 3.46 -9.51
N VAL A 103 0.93 3.41 -8.21
CA VAL A 103 0.67 2.23 -7.37
C VAL A 103 -0.82 1.90 -7.28
N LYS A 104 -1.70 2.89 -7.26
CA LYS A 104 -3.15 2.66 -7.31
C LYS A 104 -3.58 2.05 -8.65
N ALA A 105 -3.06 2.56 -9.76
CA ALA A 105 -3.38 2.05 -11.10
C ALA A 105 -2.91 0.60 -11.27
N GLU A 106 -1.72 0.26 -10.80
CA GLU A 106 -1.20 -1.10 -10.78
C GLU A 106 -2.09 -2.03 -9.94
N ARG A 107 -2.50 -1.57 -8.77
CA ARG A 107 -3.37 -2.35 -7.88
C ARG A 107 -4.75 -2.66 -8.48
N VAL A 108 -5.29 -1.71 -9.25
CA VAL A 108 -6.56 -1.93 -9.96
C VAL A 108 -6.39 -3.01 -11.03
N LYS A 109 -5.27 -3.00 -11.78
CA LYS A 109 -4.97 -4.03 -12.78
C LYS A 109 -4.80 -5.41 -12.13
N GLU A 110 -4.02 -5.50 -11.04
CA GLU A 110 -3.85 -6.74 -10.28
C GLU A 110 -5.18 -7.31 -9.77
N LEU A 111 -6.07 -6.44 -9.27
CA LEU A 111 -7.39 -6.85 -8.81
C LEU A 111 -8.27 -7.40 -9.95
N ASP A 112 -8.19 -6.81 -11.14
CA ASP A 112 -8.92 -7.29 -12.30
C ASP A 112 -8.38 -8.63 -12.81
N GLU A 113 -7.08 -8.82 -12.79
CA GLU A 113 -6.43 -10.11 -13.11
C GLU A 113 -6.82 -11.18 -12.09
N LEU A 114 -6.77 -10.86 -10.80
CA LEU A 114 -7.16 -11.77 -9.73
C LEU A 114 -8.62 -12.23 -9.88
N LYS A 115 -9.55 -11.32 -10.18
CA LYS A 115 -10.96 -11.67 -10.45
C LYS A 115 -11.13 -12.60 -11.65
N LYS A 116 -10.33 -12.39 -12.71
CA LYS A 116 -10.35 -13.27 -13.88
C LYS A 116 -9.83 -14.66 -13.53
N ASP A 117 -8.78 -14.75 -12.73
CA ASP A 117 -8.21 -16.02 -12.30
C ASP A 117 -9.13 -16.74 -11.31
N GLU A 118 -9.78 -16.03 -10.38
CA GLU A 118 -10.80 -16.58 -9.51
C GLU A 118 -11.96 -17.19 -10.32
N ALA A 119 -12.43 -16.47 -11.36
CA ALA A 119 -13.47 -17.00 -12.24
C ALA A 119 -13.03 -18.24 -13.05
N LYS A 120 -11.73 -18.34 -13.42
CA LYS A 120 -11.17 -19.55 -14.05
C LYS A 120 -11.14 -20.72 -13.06
N VAL A 121 -10.65 -20.49 -11.85
CA VAL A 121 -10.61 -21.49 -10.78
C VAL A 121 -12.01 -22.01 -10.48
N ASP A 122 -13.00 -21.15 -10.35
CA ASP A 122 -14.40 -21.54 -10.14
C ASP A 122 -14.95 -22.44 -11.24
N LYS A 123 -14.61 -22.15 -12.51
CA LYS A 123 -15.00 -23.02 -13.63
C LYS A 123 -14.38 -24.39 -13.51
N VAL A 124 -13.06 -24.46 -13.20
CA VAL A 124 -12.34 -25.73 -13.04
C VAL A 124 -12.91 -26.54 -11.87
N VAL A 125 -13.17 -25.90 -10.73
CA VAL A 125 -13.79 -26.56 -9.56
C VAL A 125 -15.17 -27.11 -9.89
N LYS A 126 -16.00 -26.35 -10.60
CA LYS A 126 -17.33 -26.83 -11.05
C LYS A 126 -17.20 -28.02 -11.99
N GLN A 127 -16.23 -28.03 -12.91
CA GLN A 127 -15.98 -29.14 -13.82
C GLN A 127 -15.49 -30.37 -13.05
N LEU A 128 -14.52 -30.20 -12.14
CA LEU A 128 -14.01 -31.29 -11.29
C LEU A 128 -15.13 -31.93 -10.45
N ASN A 129 -16.02 -31.17 -9.91
CA ASN A 129 -17.15 -31.68 -9.15
C ASN A 129 -18.14 -32.47 -10.03
N LYS A 130 -18.38 -32.02 -11.27
CA LYS A 130 -19.17 -32.80 -12.23
C LYS A 130 -18.50 -34.12 -12.58
N ASP A 131 -17.20 -34.10 -12.86
CA ASP A 131 -16.42 -35.28 -13.20
C ASP A 131 -16.36 -36.26 -12.02
N LYS A 132 -16.13 -35.76 -10.79
CA LYS A 132 -16.19 -36.55 -9.57
C LYS A 132 -17.53 -37.29 -9.45
N LYS A 133 -18.65 -36.58 -9.63
CA LYS A 133 -19.97 -37.18 -9.57
C LYS A 133 -20.21 -38.24 -10.66
N LYS A 134 -19.71 -37.97 -11.89
CA LYS A 134 -19.76 -38.91 -12.99
C LYS A 134 -18.98 -40.19 -12.67
N TYR A 135 -17.75 -40.07 -12.18
CA TYR A 135 -16.94 -41.24 -11.82
C TYR A 135 -17.51 -42.00 -10.62
N GLN A 136 -18.06 -41.31 -9.62
CA GLN A 136 -18.76 -41.98 -8.51
C GLN A 136 -19.97 -42.80 -8.99
N ASN A 137 -20.76 -42.29 -9.93
CA ASN A 137 -21.88 -43.00 -10.51
C ASN A 137 -21.41 -44.20 -11.35
N GLN A 138 -20.34 -44.05 -12.15
CA GLN A 138 -19.76 -45.14 -12.91
C GLN A 138 -19.22 -46.23 -11.99
N LEU A 139 -18.53 -45.86 -10.91
CA LEU A 139 -18.01 -46.80 -9.93
C LEU A 139 -19.15 -47.59 -9.24
N ALA A 140 -20.22 -46.87 -8.85
CA ALA A 140 -21.39 -47.54 -8.28
C ALA A 140 -22.09 -48.49 -9.26
N SER A 141 -22.16 -48.13 -10.56
CA SER A 141 -22.69 -49.02 -11.61
C SER A 141 -21.80 -50.26 -11.80
N LYS A 142 -20.50 -50.07 -11.93
CA LYS A 142 -19.55 -51.15 -12.07
C LYS A 142 -19.55 -52.11 -10.86
N LYS A 143 -19.65 -51.54 -9.65
CA LYS A 143 -19.80 -52.37 -8.44
C LYS A 143 -21.06 -53.23 -8.47
N LYS A 144 -22.20 -52.69 -8.93
CA LYS A 144 -23.43 -53.47 -9.10
C LYS A 144 -23.28 -54.56 -10.15
N GLU A 145 -22.59 -54.29 -11.28
CA GLU A 145 -22.29 -55.28 -12.31
C GLU A 145 -21.41 -56.42 -11.77
N VAL A 146 -20.37 -56.12 -11.00
CA VAL A 146 -19.50 -57.09 -10.35
C VAL A 146 -20.29 -57.95 -9.34
N ASP A 147 -21.12 -57.30 -8.49
CA ASP A 147 -21.98 -58.01 -7.54
C ASP A 147 -22.98 -58.94 -8.25
N ALA A 148 -23.53 -58.54 -9.40
CA ALA A 148 -24.42 -59.38 -10.21
C ALA A 148 -23.69 -60.57 -10.82
N LEU A 149 -22.48 -60.35 -11.37
CA LEU A 149 -21.63 -61.42 -11.89
C LEU A 149 -21.21 -62.41 -10.80
N ASN A 150 -20.83 -61.95 -9.63
CA ASN A 150 -20.51 -62.81 -8.48
C ASN A 150 -21.69 -63.71 -8.08
N ARG A 151 -22.91 -63.14 -8.01
CA ARG A 151 -24.11 -63.89 -7.73
C ARG A 151 -24.41 -64.99 -8.83
N GLU A 152 -24.15 -64.61 -10.08
CA GLU A 152 -24.32 -65.59 -11.20
C GLU A 152 -23.29 -66.72 -11.14
N ILE A 153 -22.03 -66.39 -10.83
CA ILE A 153 -20.96 -67.40 -10.58
C ILE A 153 -21.34 -68.29 -9.42
N GLU A 154 -21.82 -67.74 -8.30
CA GLU A 154 -22.30 -68.48 -7.13
C GLU A 154 -23.43 -69.44 -7.53
N ARG A 155 -24.38 -69.00 -8.37
CA ARG A 155 -25.48 -69.85 -8.88
C ARG A 155 -24.96 -70.97 -9.74
N ILE A 156 -24.03 -70.70 -10.67
CA ILE A 156 -23.43 -71.68 -11.54
C ILE A 156 -22.63 -72.72 -10.73
N VAL A 157 -21.83 -72.27 -9.76
CA VAL A 157 -21.07 -73.14 -8.87
C VAL A 157 -22.01 -73.97 -8.02
N ALA A 158 -23.06 -73.43 -7.46
CA ALA A 158 -24.06 -74.17 -6.69
C ALA A 158 -24.80 -75.20 -7.55
N ALA A 159 -25.13 -74.85 -8.78
CA ALA A 159 -25.73 -75.83 -9.77
C ALA A 159 -24.76 -76.93 -10.13
N ALA A 160 -23.49 -76.65 -10.39
CA ALA A 160 -22.44 -77.63 -10.70
C ALA A 160 -22.19 -78.58 -9.50
N VAL A 161 -22.15 -78.05 -8.29
CA VAL A 161 -22.03 -78.86 -7.06
C VAL A 161 -23.24 -79.72 -6.87
N LYS A 162 -24.47 -79.26 -7.11
CA LYS A 162 -25.68 -80.06 -7.05
C LYS A 162 -25.68 -81.17 -8.16
N ALA A 163 -25.20 -80.89 -9.35
CA ALA A 163 -25.08 -81.86 -10.44
C ALA A 163 -24.00 -82.88 -10.15
N SER A 164 -22.91 -82.51 -9.47
CA SER A 164 -21.83 -83.50 -9.12
C SER A 164 -22.17 -84.33 -7.88
N SER A 165 -23.03 -83.84 -6.99
CA SER A 165 -23.49 -84.65 -5.85
C SER A 165 -24.56 -85.69 -6.20
N GLY A 166 -25.11 -85.62 -7.42
CA GLY A 166 -26.02 -86.64 -7.98
C GLY A 166 -25.37 -87.82 -8.66
N LYS A 167 -24.04 -87.85 -8.82
CA LYS A 167 -23.26 -89.05 -9.31
C LYS A 167 -22.19 -89.35 -8.29
N SER A 168 -22.48 -90.45 -7.59
CA SER A 168 -21.65 -91.09 -6.59
C SER A 168 -20.16 -91.17 -6.93
N GLY A 169 -19.35 -91.01 -5.93
CA GLY A 169 -18.04 -91.68 -5.82
C GLY A 169 -16.83 -90.73 -5.89
N SER A 170 -16.29 -90.45 -4.71
CA SER A 170 -14.86 -90.32 -4.40
C SER A 170 -13.98 -89.50 -5.36
N ASN A 171 -13.74 -88.26 -5.07
CA ASN A 171 -12.34 -87.85 -4.81
C ASN A 171 -12.27 -86.44 -4.13
N LYS A 172 -11.59 -86.38 -3.01
CA LYS A 172 -11.38 -85.24 -2.16
C LYS A 172 -10.14 -84.50 -2.74
N THR A 173 -10.38 -83.38 -3.38
CA THR A 173 -9.27 -82.43 -3.63
C THR A 173 -9.72 -81.06 -3.23
N VAL A 174 -9.18 -80.62 -2.09
CA VAL A 174 -9.32 -79.28 -1.57
C VAL A 174 -8.43 -78.37 -2.42
N VAL A 175 -9.02 -77.45 -3.12
CA VAL A 175 -8.27 -76.32 -3.69
C VAL A 175 -8.64 -75.10 -2.91
N ASP A 176 -7.71 -74.68 -2.02
CA ASP A 176 -7.72 -73.42 -1.29
C ASP A 176 -7.23 -72.34 -2.28
N THR A 177 -8.12 -71.45 -2.71
CA THR A 177 -7.78 -70.26 -3.49
C THR A 177 -8.15 -69.04 -2.70
N ARG A 178 -7.27 -68.64 -1.75
CA ARG A 178 -7.19 -67.29 -1.28
C ARG A 178 -6.33 -66.52 -2.27
N LEU A 179 -6.91 -65.54 -2.94
CA LEU A 179 -6.20 -64.43 -3.61
C LEU A 179 -6.39 -63.20 -2.78
N ASP A 180 -5.27 -62.65 -2.29
CA ASP A 180 -5.13 -61.31 -1.67
C ASP A 180 -5.48 -60.16 -2.62
#